data_5078a95ebee29e8d5518837f90923135
#
_entry.id   5078a95ebee29e8d5518837f90923135
#
_cell.length_a   1.000
_cell.length_b   1.000
_cell.length_c   1.000
_cell.angle_alpha   90.00
_cell.angle_beta   90.00
_cell.angle_gamma   90.00
#
_symmetry.space_group_name_H-M   'P 1'
#
loop_
_entity.id
_entity.type
_entity.pdbx_description
1 polymer ?
#
loop_
_entity_poly.entity_id
_entity_poly.type
_entity_poly.pdbx_seq_one_letter_code
_entity_poly.pdbx_strand_id
1 'polypeptide(L)'
;MWRQEERRDCMYKLSQKAADDFGDIYEYTFLNFGEDKADGYTEEMEQCLTVLSEAPFIGRDCSELRSGVRRHDHQKHVIFYRVREFDVFVIRILHQQMNPMLHL
;
A
#
# COMPACT_ATOMS: atom_id res chain seq x y z
N MET A 1 -25.89 -0.11 11.19
CA MET A 1 -25.62 0.06 10.90
C MET A 1 -24.90 -0.10 10.75
N TRP A 2 -24.78 -0.07 10.70
CA TRP A 2 -24.16 0.12 10.56
C TRP A 2 -23.28 0.26 10.53
N ARG A 3 -22.98 0.40 10.47
CA ARG A 3 -22.13 0.72 10.37
C ARG A 3 -21.05 0.48 10.74
N GLN A 4 -20.90 0.21 11.23
CA GLN A 4 -19.87 -0.14 11.68
C GLN A 4 -18.84 -0.81 10.92
N GLU A 5 -19.09 -1.45 10.27
CA GLU A 5 -18.21 -2.08 9.50
C GLU A 5 -17.50 -1.14 8.72
N GLU A 6 -18.07 -0.11 8.52
CA GLU A 6 -17.41 0.77 7.82
C GLU A 6 -16.28 1.26 8.49
N ARG A 7 -16.25 1.02 9.73
CA ARG A 7 -15.19 1.40 10.41
C ARG A 7 -13.93 0.83 9.99
N ARG A 8 -14.02 -0.37 9.49
CA ARG A 8 -12.92 -1.05 9.03
C ARG A 8 -12.27 -0.35 7.91
N ASP A 9 -13.03 0.38 7.11
CA ASP A 9 -12.49 1.08 6.01
C ASP A 9 -11.49 2.10 6.40
N CYS A 10 -11.50 2.50 7.66
CA CYS A 10 -10.59 3.52 8.13
C CYS A 10 -9.33 2.95 8.73
N MET A 11 -9.11 1.66 8.62
CA MET A 11 -7.97 1.03 9.22
C MET A 11 -6.66 1.34 8.52
N TYR A 12 -6.69 1.83 7.31
CA TYR A 12 -5.49 2.33 6.67
C TYR A 12 -5.80 3.59 5.89
N LYS A 13 -4.78 4.41 5.71
CA LYS A 13 -4.88 5.61 4.92
C LYS A 13 -3.67 5.70 4.01
N LEU A 14 -3.87 6.27 2.83
CA LEU A 14 -2.80 6.48 1.87
C LEU A 14 -2.34 7.93 1.96
N SER A 15 -1.01 8.15 1.92
CA SER A 15 -0.49 9.50 1.72
C SER A 15 -0.90 9.94 0.30
N GLN A 16 -0.77 11.23 0.01
CA GLN A 16 -1.06 11.70 -1.34
C GLN A 16 -0.18 11.00 -2.36
N LYS A 17 1.10 10.83 -2.04
CA LYS A 17 2.02 10.17 -2.94
C LYS A 17 1.67 8.69 -3.13
N ALA A 18 1.23 8.02 -2.07
CA ALA A 18 0.81 6.63 -2.18
C ALA A 18 -0.45 6.51 -3.03
N ALA A 19 -1.38 7.45 -2.91
CA ALA A 19 -2.57 7.46 -3.75
C ALA A 19 -2.18 7.68 -5.21
N ASP A 20 -1.23 8.57 -5.47
CA ASP A 20 -0.73 8.78 -6.82
C ASP A 20 -0.05 7.52 -7.34
N ASP A 21 0.75 6.86 -6.51
CA ASP A 21 1.39 5.60 -6.88
C ASP A 21 0.36 4.56 -7.29
N PHE A 22 -0.72 4.45 -6.51
CA PHE A 22 -1.77 3.48 -6.76
C PHE A 22 -2.43 3.75 -8.13
N GLY A 23 -2.72 5.03 -8.41
CA GLY A 23 -3.30 5.41 -9.69
C GLY A 23 -2.36 5.12 -10.86
N ASP A 24 -1.06 5.38 -10.67
CA ASP A 24 -0.06 5.12 -11.71
C ASP A 24 0.06 3.62 -11.97
N ILE A 25 -0.03 2.80 -10.94
CA ILE A 25 0.01 1.35 -11.10
C ILE A 25 -1.19 0.88 -11.93
N TYR A 26 -2.38 1.43 -11.64
CA TYR A 26 -3.56 1.07 -12.40
C TYR A 26 -3.39 1.47 -13.87
N GLU A 27 -2.95 2.69 -14.11
CA GLU A 27 -2.81 3.20 -15.47
C GLU A 27 -1.80 2.38 -16.27
N TYR A 28 -0.64 2.10 -15.66
CA TYR A 28 0.39 1.32 -16.32
C TYR A 28 -0.14 -0.09 -16.67
N THR A 29 -0.83 -0.70 -15.72
CA THR A 29 -1.34 -2.06 -15.93
C THR A 29 -2.43 -2.05 -17.00
N PHE A 30 -3.29 -1.04 -16.98
CA PHE A 30 -4.35 -0.89 -17.97
C PHE A 30 -3.76 -0.75 -19.38
N LEU A 31 -2.77 0.13 -19.52
CA LEU A 31 -2.21 0.41 -20.84
C LEU A 31 -1.43 -0.75 -21.41
N ASN A 32 -0.83 -1.56 -20.56
CA ASN A 32 0.03 -2.65 -21.01
C ASN A 32 -0.65 -4.01 -21.03
N PHE A 33 -1.69 -4.22 -20.21
CA PHE A 33 -2.29 -5.54 -20.05
C PHE A 33 -3.81 -5.54 -20.11
N GLY A 34 -4.44 -4.39 -20.21
CA GLY A 34 -5.88 -4.28 -20.36
C GLY A 34 -6.63 -4.10 -19.05
N GLU A 35 -7.93 -3.84 -19.18
CA GLU A 35 -8.77 -3.48 -18.06
C GLU A 35 -8.89 -4.59 -17.01
N ASP A 36 -9.10 -5.83 -17.45
CA ASP A 36 -9.29 -6.92 -16.52
C ASP A 36 -8.07 -7.12 -15.64
N LYS A 37 -6.89 -7.02 -16.22
CA LYS A 37 -5.66 -7.17 -15.44
C LYS A 37 -5.48 -6.01 -14.48
N ALA A 38 -5.79 -4.80 -14.92
CA ALA A 38 -5.67 -3.61 -14.07
C ALA A 38 -6.63 -3.71 -12.89
N ASP A 39 -7.87 -4.10 -13.14
CA ASP A 39 -8.85 -4.26 -12.08
C ASP A 39 -8.42 -5.33 -11.09
N GLY A 40 -7.97 -6.47 -11.60
CA GLY A 40 -7.55 -7.58 -10.75
C GLY A 40 -6.36 -7.23 -9.88
N TYR A 41 -5.35 -6.58 -10.47
CA TYR A 41 -4.14 -6.27 -9.74
C TYR A 41 -4.41 -5.25 -8.62
N THR A 42 -5.20 -4.22 -8.92
CA THR A 42 -5.50 -3.21 -7.91
C THR A 42 -6.41 -3.76 -6.83
N GLU A 43 -7.32 -4.68 -7.18
CA GLU A 43 -8.16 -5.32 -6.21
C GLU A 43 -7.33 -6.14 -5.23
N GLU A 44 -6.35 -6.87 -5.74
CA GLU A 44 -5.45 -7.64 -4.90
C GLU A 44 -4.60 -6.72 -4.01
N MET A 45 -4.19 -5.57 -4.56
CA MET A 45 -3.45 -4.60 -3.78
C MET A 45 -4.29 -4.07 -2.63
N GLU A 46 -5.56 -3.77 -2.88
CA GLU A 46 -6.45 -3.29 -1.83
C GLU A 46 -6.64 -4.35 -0.74
N GLN A 47 -6.76 -5.61 -1.14
CA GLN A 47 -6.85 -6.69 -0.17
C GLN A 47 -5.59 -6.78 0.67
N CYS A 48 -4.44 -6.58 0.05
CA CYS A 48 -3.18 -6.59 0.75
C CYS A 48 -3.11 -5.46 1.78
N LEU A 49 -3.58 -4.27 1.41
CA LEU A 49 -3.61 -3.15 2.35
C LEU A 49 -4.54 -3.43 3.52
N THR A 50 -5.66 -4.09 3.27
CA THR A 50 -6.57 -4.48 4.33
C THR A 50 -5.90 -5.46 5.29
N VAL A 51 -5.18 -6.44 4.75
CA VAL A 51 -4.45 -7.40 5.57
C VAL A 51 -3.41 -6.67 6.44
N LEU A 52 -2.69 -5.71 5.85
CA LEU A 52 -1.71 -4.94 6.62
C LEU A 52 -2.37 -4.14 7.74
N SER A 53 -3.58 -3.64 7.50
CA SER A 53 -4.27 -2.88 8.53
C SER A 53 -4.67 -3.77 9.70
N GLU A 54 -4.92 -5.04 9.43
CA GLU A 54 -5.34 -5.98 10.46
C GLU A 54 -4.17 -6.67 11.15
N ALA A 55 -3.03 -6.76 10.47
CA ALA A 55 -1.83 -7.39 11.02
C ALA A 55 -0.63 -6.53 10.68
N PRO A 56 -0.52 -5.35 11.31
CA PRO A 56 0.44 -4.34 10.84
C PRO A 56 1.91 -4.69 11.04
N PHE A 57 2.19 -5.70 11.84
CA PHE A 57 3.59 -6.04 12.09
C PHE A 57 4.09 -7.20 11.23
N ILE A 58 3.30 -7.64 10.24
CA ILE A 58 3.80 -8.69 9.34
C ILE A 58 4.88 -8.15 8.40
N GLY A 59 4.90 -6.85 8.16
CA GLY A 59 5.93 -6.26 7.33
C GLY A 59 7.24 -6.16 8.07
N ARG A 60 8.34 -6.02 7.32
CA ARG A 60 9.67 -5.94 7.87
C ARG A 60 9.97 -4.53 8.35
N ASP A 61 10.71 -4.41 9.44
CA ASP A 61 11.17 -3.12 9.93
C ASP A 61 12.20 -2.56 8.95
N CYS A 62 12.02 -1.33 8.51
CA CYS A 62 12.93 -0.63 7.64
C CYS A 62 13.31 0.72 8.21
N SER A 63 13.49 0.77 9.52
CA SER A 63 13.83 2.02 10.21
C SER A 63 15.15 2.61 9.73
N GLU A 64 16.00 1.80 9.11
CA GLU A 64 17.24 2.33 8.55
C GLU A 64 16.99 3.29 7.39
N LEU A 65 15.84 3.16 6.70
CA LEU A 65 15.49 4.10 5.65
C LEU A 65 14.87 5.35 6.24
N ARG A 66 14.01 5.17 7.23
CA ARG A 66 13.32 6.26 7.85
C ARG A 66 12.66 5.73 9.12
N SER A 67 12.75 6.48 10.19
CA SER A 67 12.27 6.04 11.49
C SER A 67 10.82 5.57 11.44
N GLY A 68 10.59 4.37 11.95
CA GLY A 68 9.25 3.81 12.07
C GLY A 68 8.66 3.21 10.81
N VAL A 69 9.41 3.20 9.71
CA VAL A 69 8.91 2.68 8.45
C VAL A 69 9.04 1.17 8.40
N ARG A 70 8.00 0.52 7.92
CA ARG A 70 8.00 -0.92 7.66
C ARG A 70 7.71 -1.13 6.18
N ARG A 71 8.05 -2.30 5.67
CA ARG A 71 7.80 -2.63 4.28
C ARG A 71 7.17 -4.00 4.16
N HIS A 72 6.31 -4.16 3.16
CA HIS A 72 5.70 -5.43 2.84
C HIS A 72 5.69 -5.59 1.32
N ASP A 73 6.24 -6.70 0.85
CA ASP A 73 6.31 -6.95 -0.59
C ASP A 73 5.00 -7.55 -1.07
N HIS A 74 4.49 -7.03 -2.18
CA HIS A 74 3.29 -7.56 -2.82
C HIS A 74 3.58 -7.67 -4.31
N GLN A 75 3.87 -8.88 -4.76
CA GLN A 75 4.21 -9.14 -6.15
C GLN A 75 5.37 -8.25 -6.58
N LYS A 76 5.16 -7.37 -7.55
CA LYS A 76 6.24 -6.54 -8.07
C LYS A 76 6.37 -5.20 -7.36
N HIS A 77 5.57 -4.98 -6.34
CA HIS A 77 5.55 -3.72 -5.63
C HIS A 77 5.89 -3.89 -4.16
N VAL A 78 6.36 -2.83 -3.56
CA VAL A 78 6.71 -2.79 -2.15
C VAL A 78 5.88 -1.69 -1.51
N ILE A 79 5.19 -2.04 -0.43
CA ILE A 79 4.36 -1.12 0.30
C ILE A 79 5.16 -0.64 1.50
N PHE A 80 5.42 0.68 1.57
CA PHE A 80 6.10 1.28 2.71
C PHE A 80 5.07 1.97 3.57
N TYR A 81 5.05 1.65 4.86
CA TYR A 81 3.99 2.12 5.73
C TYR A 81 4.49 2.34 7.14
N ARG A 82 3.69 3.03 7.94
CA ARG A 82 3.91 3.21 9.36
C ARG A 82 2.69 2.72 10.11
N VAL A 83 2.92 2.15 11.28
CA VAL A 83 1.83 1.76 12.18
C VAL A 83 1.55 2.95 13.08
N ARG A 84 0.31 3.41 13.07
CA ARG A 84 -0.12 4.49 13.93
C ARG A 84 -1.08 3.95 14.97
N GLU A 85 -1.50 4.80 15.89
CA GLU A 85 -2.32 4.35 17.00
C GLU A 85 -3.63 3.71 16.55
N PHE A 86 -4.28 4.29 15.57
CA PHE A 86 -5.58 3.80 15.14
C PHE A 86 -5.62 3.28 13.71
N ASP A 87 -4.53 3.34 12.99
CA ASP A 87 -4.53 2.87 11.61
C ASP A 87 -3.11 2.58 11.14
N VAL A 88 -3.03 2.20 9.88
CA VAL A 88 -1.77 2.05 9.16
C VAL A 88 -1.71 3.17 8.14
N PHE A 89 -0.60 3.90 8.08
CA PHE A 89 -0.42 4.99 7.14
C PHE A 89 0.52 4.53 6.03
N VAL A 90 0.00 4.39 4.82
CA VAL A 90 0.79 3.94 3.68
C VAL A 90 1.51 5.14 3.09
N ILE A 91 2.83 5.12 3.12
CA ILE A 91 3.66 6.24 2.71
C ILE A 91 3.90 6.23 1.21
N ARG A 92 4.30 5.09 0.66
CA ARG A 92 4.56 4.91 -0.76
C ARG A 92 4.26 3.48 -1.18
N ILE A 93 3.92 3.30 -2.46
CA ILE A 93 3.84 1.97 -3.08
C ILE A 93 4.76 2.04 -4.29
N LEU A 94 5.93 1.42 -4.18
CA LEU A 94 6.98 1.56 -5.19
C LEU A 94 7.22 0.24 -5.90
N HIS A 95 7.59 0.30 -7.17
CA HIS A 95 8.00 -0.88 -7.90
C HIS A 95 9.28 -1.42 -7.25
N GLN A 96 9.43 -2.75 -7.22
CA GLN A 96 10.56 -3.37 -6.51
C GLN A 96 11.92 -2.94 -7.04
N GLN A 97 11.98 -2.44 -8.27
CA GLN A 97 13.24 -1.99 -8.83
C GLN A 97 13.55 -0.53 -8.53
N MET A 98 12.62 0.19 -7.91
CA MET A 98 12.89 1.59 -7.55
C MET A 98 13.69 1.63 -6.27
N ASN A 99 14.62 2.59 -6.19
CA ASN A 99 15.43 2.74 -4.99
C ASN A 99 14.64 3.53 -3.95
N PRO A 100 14.25 2.89 -2.82
CA PRO A 100 13.42 3.58 -1.84
C PRO A 100 14.10 4.79 -1.22
N MET A 101 15.45 4.83 -1.21
CA MET A 101 16.14 5.97 -0.65
C MET A 101 15.91 7.24 -1.44
N LEU A 102 15.50 7.12 -2.69
CA LEU A 102 15.23 8.27 -3.53
C LEU A 102 13.77 8.73 -3.44
N HIS A 103 12.90 7.93 -2.83
CA HIS A 103 11.47 8.19 -2.88
C HIS A 103 10.81 8.31 -1.50
N LEU A 104 11.51 7.98 -0.44
CA LEU A 104 10.97 8.13 0.92
C LEU A 104 11.49 9.43 1.61
#